data_a6e5f91c1509221b6e70f589d08651ce
#
_entry.id   a6e5f91c1509221b6e70f589d08651ce
#
_cell.length_a   1.000
_cell.length_b   1.000
_cell.length_c   1.000
_cell.angle_alpha   90.00
_cell.angle_beta   90.00
_cell.angle_gamma   90.00
#
_symmetry.space_group_name_H-M   'P 1'
#
loop_
_entity.id
_entity.type
_entity.pdbx_description
1 polymer ?
#
loop_
_entity_poly.entity_id
_entity_poly.type
_entity_poly.pdbx_seq_one_letter_code
_entity_poly.pdbx_strand_id
1 'polypeptide(L)'
;MIYSMTGYAVARAEFASGALHVELRSVNHRYLDIQFRIPDELRPLEAGLREKTGARIGRGKVEVRIAISKSAASQSSLEIDRALLGQLARLDTQVKDALPAAQSLSVSDVLRWPGMLGDDGLVLDDLQEACAQLLDRALGDLTATRAREGEKLKNLLLERVSAMEALVGQLPRACRNWYPVTGKSSPRVFVMPWSVSTTNA
;
A
#
# COMPACT_ATOMS: atom_id res chain seq x y z
N MET A 1 2.60 0.69 -23.61
CA MET A 1 3.56 0.55 -22.51
C MET A 1 3.12 -0.64 -21.68
N ILE A 2 4.02 -1.53 -21.28
CA ILE A 2 3.71 -2.71 -20.46
C ILE A 2 4.09 -2.37 -19.02
N TYR A 3 3.18 -2.59 -18.09
CA TYR A 3 3.41 -2.39 -16.65
C TYR A 3 3.43 -3.73 -15.94
N SER A 4 4.36 -3.90 -15.01
CA SER A 4 4.28 -5.01 -14.06
C SER A 4 3.02 -4.86 -13.19
N MET A 5 2.50 -5.97 -12.71
CA MET A 5 1.36 -5.96 -11.78
C MET A 5 1.79 -5.96 -10.32
N THR A 6 3.07 -6.24 -10.07
CA THR A 6 3.69 -6.14 -8.75
C THR A 6 4.38 -4.81 -8.58
N GLY A 7 4.46 -4.31 -7.38
CA GLY A 7 5.16 -3.07 -7.06
C GLY A 7 5.06 -2.72 -5.59
N TYR A 8 5.98 -1.86 -5.16
CA TYR A 8 6.06 -1.34 -3.81
C TYR A 8 6.50 0.12 -3.86
N ALA A 9 5.87 0.96 -3.05
CA ALA A 9 6.27 2.36 -2.89
C ALA A 9 6.00 2.82 -1.46
N VAL A 10 6.82 3.73 -0.97
CA VAL A 10 6.69 4.38 0.35
C VAL A 10 6.87 5.86 0.17
N ALA A 11 6.00 6.64 0.80
CA ALA A 11 6.18 8.07 0.96
C ALA A 11 6.10 8.44 2.43
N ARG A 12 6.87 9.42 2.84
CA ARG A 12 6.91 9.94 4.20
C ARG A 12 6.89 11.46 4.18
N ALA A 13 6.14 12.06 5.10
CA ALA A 13 6.23 13.47 5.43
C ALA A 13 6.42 13.64 6.94
N GLU A 14 7.27 14.58 7.31
CA GLU A 14 7.55 14.94 8.70
C GLU A 14 6.81 16.25 9.02
N PHE A 15 6.23 16.29 10.20
CA PHE A 15 5.54 17.44 10.78
C PHE A 15 6.16 17.74 12.15
N ALA A 16 5.88 18.90 12.70
CA ALA A 16 6.35 19.28 14.03
C ALA A 16 5.93 18.28 15.11
N SER A 17 4.74 17.68 14.97
CA SER A 17 4.13 16.75 15.92
C SER A 17 4.38 15.27 15.61
N GLY A 18 5.02 14.93 14.47
CA GLY A 18 5.26 13.54 14.08
C GLY A 18 5.58 13.33 12.61
N ALA A 19 5.35 12.12 12.13
CA ALA A 19 5.51 11.78 10.72
C ALA A 19 4.32 10.95 10.23
N LEU A 20 3.91 11.22 9.00
CA LEU A 20 2.92 10.46 8.26
C LEU A 20 3.65 9.54 7.27
N HIS A 21 3.28 8.28 7.28
CA HIS A 21 3.83 7.26 6.39
C HIS A 21 2.71 6.69 5.52
N VAL A 22 2.96 6.62 4.23
CA VAL A 22 2.08 5.95 3.27
C VAL A 22 2.87 4.86 2.57
N GLU A 23 2.41 3.63 2.70
CA GLU A 23 2.99 2.44 2.07
C GLU A 23 1.98 1.86 1.10
N LEU A 24 2.41 1.60 -0.13
CA LEU A 24 1.64 0.97 -1.18
C LEU A 24 2.28 -0.35 -1.59
N ARG A 25 1.49 -1.41 -1.59
CA ARG A 25 1.90 -2.71 -2.10
C ARG A 25 0.90 -3.20 -3.14
N SER A 26 1.37 -3.53 -4.32
CA SER A 26 0.56 -4.10 -5.39
C SER A 26 1.01 -5.52 -5.69
N VAL A 27 0.04 -6.44 -5.81
CA VAL A 27 0.27 -7.83 -6.25
C VAL A 27 -0.67 -8.19 -7.39
N ASN A 28 -0.28 -9.21 -8.15
CA ASN A 28 -1.08 -9.66 -9.28
C ASN A 28 -2.46 -10.17 -8.80
N HIS A 29 -3.52 -9.61 -9.38
CA HIS A 29 -4.88 -10.06 -9.16
C HIS A 29 -5.73 -9.78 -10.40
N ARG A 30 -6.77 -10.63 -10.64
CA ARG A 30 -7.62 -10.52 -11.84
C ARG A 30 -8.43 -9.22 -11.88
N TYR A 31 -8.95 -8.80 -10.74
CA TYR A 31 -9.75 -7.60 -10.57
C TYR A 31 -9.00 -6.57 -9.72
N LEU A 32 -9.47 -5.33 -9.72
CA LEU A 32 -8.99 -4.33 -8.78
C LEU A 32 -9.59 -4.61 -7.41
N ASP A 33 -8.73 -4.87 -6.43
CA ASP A 33 -9.07 -5.01 -5.01
C ASP A 33 -8.18 -4.04 -4.22
N ILE A 34 -8.80 -3.05 -3.57
CA ILE A 34 -8.07 -2.04 -2.80
C ILE A 34 -8.41 -2.22 -1.33
N GLN A 35 -7.40 -2.55 -0.53
CA GLN A 35 -7.51 -2.70 0.91
C GLN A 35 -6.78 -1.55 1.60
N PHE A 36 -7.49 -0.84 2.47
CA PHE A 36 -6.93 0.24 3.26
C PHE A 36 -6.70 -0.22 4.71
N ARG A 37 -5.54 0.17 5.25
CA ARG A 37 -5.23 0.10 6.68
C ARG A 37 -4.90 1.50 7.15
N ILE A 38 -5.87 2.14 7.75
CA ILE A 38 -5.82 3.55 8.12
C ILE A 38 -6.14 3.67 9.61
N PRO A 39 -5.45 4.54 10.37
CA PRO A 39 -5.83 4.92 11.72
C PRO A 39 -7.25 5.52 11.76
N ASP A 40 -7.91 5.38 12.90
CA ASP A 40 -9.31 5.84 13.05
C ASP A 40 -9.47 7.34 12.81
N GLU A 41 -8.45 8.13 13.12
CA GLU A 41 -8.42 9.58 12.92
C GLU A 41 -8.50 9.98 11.43
N LEU A 42 -7.99 9.14 10.53
CA LEU A 42 -7.98 9.37 9.09
C LEU A 42 -9.09 8.61 8.35
N ARG A 43 -9.94 7.87 9.04
CA ARG A 43 -11.02 7.08 8.45
C ARG A 43 -11.99 7.88 7.56
N PRO A 44 -12.34 9.13 7.89
CA PRO A 44 -13.19 9.94 7.02
C PRO A 44 -12.62 10.16 5.61
N LEU A 45 -11.29 10.05 5.44
CA LEU A 45 -10.61 10.25 4.16
C LEU A 45 -10.62 9.00 3.27
N GLU A 46 -10.93 7.84 3.80
CA GLU A 46 -10.79 6.56 3.09
C GLU A 46 -11.50 6.57 1.74
N ALA A 47 -12.71 7.12 1.66
CA ALA A 47 -13.49 7.12 0.43
C ALA A 47 -12.78 7.91 -0.70
N GLY A 48 -12.28 9.11 -0.41
CA GLY A 48 -11.56 9.94 -1.38
C GLY A 48 -10.19 9.34 -1.78
N LEU A 49 -9.48 8.73 -0.81
CA LEU A 49 -8.20 8.05 -1.08
C LEU A 49 -8.41 6.79 -1.94
N ARG A 50 -9.52 6.08 -1.74
CA ARG A 50 -9.92 4.91 -2.53
C ARG A 50 -10.22 5.29 -3.98
N GLU A 51 -10.96 6.37 -4.18
CA GLU A 51 -11.26 6.91 -5.52
C GLU A 51 -9.97 7.30 -6.26
N LYS A 52 -9.09 8.07 -5.61
CA LYS A 52 -7.78 8.45 -6.17
C LYS A 52 -6.93 7.23 -6.54
N THR A 53 -6.89 6.22 -5.69
CA THR A 53 -6.14 4.98 -5.94
C THR A 53 -6.73 4.23 -7.14
N GLY A 54 -8.06 4.08 -7.21
CA GLY A 54 -8.76 3.42 -8.30
C GLY A 54 -8.62 4.13 -9.64
N ALA A 55 -8.54 5.47 -9.65
CA ALA A 55 -8.31 6.24 -10.86
C ALA A 55 -6.91 6.01 -11.47
N ARG A 56 -5.90 5.66 -10.64
CA ARG A 56 -4.51 5.44 -11.08
C ARG A 56 -4.21 3.97 -11.38
N ILE A 57 -4.90 3.04 -10.72
CA ILE A 57 -4.61 1.60 -10.81
C ILE A 57 -5.85 0.88 -11.33
N GLY A 58 -5.79 0.39 -12.56
CA GLY A 58 -6.95 -0.27 -13.21
C GLY A 58 -7.13 -1.74 -12.81
N ARG A 59 -6.08 -2.44 -12.28
CA ARG A 59 -6.12 -3.88 -11.97
C ARG A 59 -5.04 -4.26 -10.98
N GLY A 60 -5.32 -5.31 -10.18
CA GLY A 60 -4.42 -5.86 -9.16
C GLY A 60 -4.99 -5.73 -7.76
N LYS A 61 -4.42 -6.45 -6.81
CA LYS A 61 -4.71 -6.25 -5.40
C LYS A 61 -3.71 -5.23 -4.84
N VAL A 62 -4.24 -4.13 -4.31
CA VAL A 62 -3.45 -3.01 -3.77
C VAL A 62 -3.75 -2.88 -2.28
N GLU A 63 -2.73 -3.00 -1.48
CA GLU A 63 -2.78 -2.68 -0.05
C GLU A 63 -2.19 -1.28 0.16
N VAL A 64 -2.98 -0.41 0.76
CA VAL A 64 -2.61 0.96 1.15
C VAL A 64 -2.54 0.99 2.67
N ARG A 65 -1.37 1.19 3.22
CA ARG A 65 -1.17 1.34 4.65
C ARG A 65 -0.78 2.77 4.96
N ILE A 66 -1.52 3.41 5.85
CA ILE A 66 -1.23 4.75 6.35
C ILE A 66 -0.98 4.64 7.84
N ALA A 67 0.12 5.21 8.30
CA ALA A 67 0.48 5.23 9.72
C ALA A 67 0.94 6.63 10.13
N ILE A 68 0.52 7.05 11.31
CA ILE A 68 0.97 8.27 11.97
C ILE A 68 1.93 7.87 13.07
N SER A 69 3.13 8.39 13.08
CA SER A 69 4.08 8.26 14.18
C SER A 69 4.21 9.60 14.89
N LYS A 70 3.88 9.65 16.17
CA LYS A 70 4.11 10.84 17.00
C LYS A 70 5.62 11.03 17.21
N SER A 71 6.11 12.26 17.11
CA SER A 71 7.51 12.57 17.39
C SER A 71 7.79 12.47 18.89
N ALA A 72 8.94 11.88 19.25
CA ALA A 72 9.40 11.93 20.65
C ALA A 72 9.67 13.39 21.12
N ALA A 73 9.88 14.31 20.18
CA ALA A 73 10.08 15.72 20.48
C ALA A 73 8.76 16.42 20.90
N SER A 74 7.60 15.96 20.43
CA SER A 74 6.31 16.47 20.91
C SER A 74 5.96 15.99 22.33
N GLN A 75 6.70 15.01 22.86
CA GLN A 75 6.59 14.65 24.31
C GLN A 75 7.36 15.62 25.22
N SER A 76 8.22 16.48 24.67
CA SER A 76 9.04 17.39 25.49
C SER A 76 8.36 18.73 25.84
N SER A 77 7.24 19.06 25.25
CA SER A 77 6.38 20.20 25.66
C SER A 77 5.05 19.70 26.22
N LEU A 78 5.12 18.85 27.24
CA LEU A 78 3.94 18.47 28.03
C LEU A 78 3.47 19.68 28.83
N GLU A 79 2.73 20.58 28.19
CA GLU A 79 2.04 21.65 28.90
C GLU A 79 0.68 21.13 29.42
N ILE A 80 0.45 21.38 30.72
CA ILE A 80 -0.83 21.02 31.34
C ILE A 80 -1.86 22.08 30.94
N ASP A 81 -3.01 21.65 30.42
CA ASP A 81 -4.15 22.53 30.23
C ASP A 81 -4.66 23.03 31.59
N ARG A 82 -4.29 24.28 31.91
CA ARG A 82 -4.66 24.92 33.17
C ARG A 82 -6.16 25.15 33.32
N ALA A 83 -6.89 25.34 32.21
CA ALA A 83 -8.34 25.54 32.24
C ALA A 83 -9.03 24.22 32.59
N LEU A 84 -8.63 23.13 31.94
CA LEU A 84 -9.15 21.80 32.20
C LEU A 84 -8.76 21.31 33.61
N LEU A 85 -7.53 21.60 34.08
CA LEU A 85 -7.08 21.30 35.43
C LEU A 85 -7.98 22.01 36.49
N GLY A 86 -8.31 23.28 36.24
CA GLY A 86 -9.22 24.04 37.10
C GLY A 86 -10.65 23.47 37.13
N GLN A 87 -11.15 22.99 36.01
CA GLN A 87 -12.44 22.29 35.94
C GLN A 87 -12.42 20.97 36.75
N LEU A 88 -11.35 20.19 36.55
CA LEU A 88 -11.21 18.91 37.22
C LEU A 88 -11.09 19.07 38.75
N ALA A 89 -10.40 20.09 39.24
CA ALA A 89 -10.30 20.42 40.66
C ALA A 89 -11.67 20.78 41.26
N ARG A 90 -12.51 21.51 40.52
CA ARG A 90 -13.88 21.83 40.95
C ARG A 90 -14.75 20.57 40.99
N LEU A 91 -14.62 19.67 40.01
CA LEU A 91 -15.33 18.40 40.00
C LEU A 91 -14.91 17.50 41.18
N ASP A 92 -13.60 17.42 41.48
CA ASP A 92 -13.09 16.65 42.64
C ASP A 92 -13.72 17.17 43.94
N THR A 93 -13.84 18.49 44.15
CA THR A 93 -14.49 19.10 45.30
C THR A 93 -15.98 18.72 45.38
N GLN A 94 -16.73 18.85 44.26
CA GLN A 94 -18.15 18.49 44.22
C GLN A 94 -18.40 17.02 44.50
N VAL A 95 -17.54 16.13 44.01
CA VAL A 95 -17.62 14.70 44.30
C VAL A 95 -17.39 14.42 45.79
N LYS A 96 -16.42 15.09 46.42
CA LYS A 96 -16.15 14.94 47.89
C LYS A 96 -17.24 15.51 48.75
N ASP A 97 -17.86 16.59 48.34
CA ASP A 97 -19.03 17.15 49.06
C ASP A 97 -20.20 16.15 49.05
N ALA A 98 -20.42 15.45 47.94
CA ALA A 98 -21.46 14.43 47.82
C ALA A 98 -21.06 13.07 48.40
N LEU A 99 -19.79 12.72 48.38
CA LEU A 99 -19.22 11.45 48.86
C LEU A 99 -17.97 11.72 49.69
N PRO A 100 -18.11 12.02 51.01
CA PRO A 100 -16.99 12.39 51.87
C PRO A 100 -15.87 11.34 51.98
N ALA A 101 -16.17 10.07 51.69
CA ALA A 101 -15.20 8.97 51.72
C ALA A 101 -14.44 8.80 50.37
N ALA A 102 -14.74 9.61 49.36
CA ALA A 102 -14.04 9.54 48.05
C ALA A 102 -12.59 9.99 48.23
N GLN A 103 -11.69 9.25 47.57
CA GLN A 103 -10.26 9.61 47.50
C GLN A 103 -10.05 10.79 46.57
N SER A 104 -9.04 11.62 46.85
CA SER A 104 -8.60 12.67 45.95
C SER A 104 -7.98 12.09 44.69
N LEU A 105 -8.15 12.79 43.58
CA LEU A 105 -7.44 12.47 42.31
C LEU A 105 -5.92 12.51 42.56
N SER A 106 -5.25 11.47 42.12
CA SER A 106 -3.80 11.44 42.14
C SER A 106 -3.24 12.25 40.93
N VAL A 107 -1.99 12.67 41.02
CA VAL A 107 -1.31 13.33 39.88
C VAL A 107 -1.34 12.46 38.60
N SER A 108 -1.22 11.14 38.79
CA SER A 108 -1.29 10.21 37.66
C SER A 108 -2.68 10.15 37.02
N ASP A 109 -3.75 10.30 37.80
CA ASP A 109 -5.12 10.33 37.25
C ASP A 109 -5.38 11.61 36.48
N VAL A 110 -4.89 12.75 37.02
CA VAL A 110 -4.95 14.05 36.33
C VAL A 110 -4.20 14.02 35.01
N LEU A 111 -2.97 13.51 34.99
CA LEU A 111 -2.17 13.47 33.79
C LEU A 111 -2.70 12.49 32.69
N ARG A 112 -3.46 11.48 33.12
CA ARG A 112 -4.13 10.53 32.22
C ARG A 112 -5.48 11.03 31.72
N TRP A 113 -5.97 12.14 32.28
CA TRP A 113 -7.25 12.66 31.83
C TRP A 113 -7.21 13.13 30.40
N PRO A 114 -8.17 12.75 29.54
CA PRO A 114 -8.19 13.14 28.13
C PRO A 114 -8.12 14.66 27.97
N GLY A 115 -7.15 15.15 27.20
CA GLY A 115 -6.95 16.57 26.95
C GLY A 115 -6.15 17.33 28.01
N MET A 116 -5.75 16.70 29.14
CA MET A 116 -4.99 17.34 30.21
C MET A 116 -3.57 17.72 29.80
N LEU A 117 -2.92 16.84 29.05
CA LEU A 117 -1.66 17.14 28.41
C LEU A 117 -2.03 17.65 27.01
N GLY A 118 -1.69 18.89 26.71
CA GLY A 118 -1.97 19.50 25.44
C GLY A 118 -1.55 18.54 24.31
N ASP A 119 -2.53 17.97 23.66
CA ASP A 119 -2.28 17.31 22.39
C ASP A 119 -2.17 18.49 21.43
N ASP A 120 -0.95 18.86 20.99
CA ASP A 120 -0.76 19.69 19.81
C ASP A 120 -1.32 18.89 18.62
N GLY A 121 -2.65 18.76 18.63
CA GLY A 121 -3.41 18.01 17.66
C GLY A 121 -2.99 18.51 16.28
N LEU A 122 -2.39 17.64 15.51
CA LEU A 122 -2.30 17.86 14.07
C LEU A 122 -3.67 18.34 13.63
N VAL A 123 -3.74 19.58 13.13
CA VAL A 123 -4.98 20.14 12.60
C VAL A 123 -5.48 19.14 11.58
N LEU A 124 -6.68 18.62 11.78
CA LEU A 124 -7.19 17.48 11.01
C LEU A 124 -7.16 17.79 9.49
N ASP A 125 -7.38 19.07 9.15
CA ASP A 125 -7.38 19.55 7.78
C ASP A 125 -5.98 19.52 7.14
N ASP A 126 -4.93 19.89 7.87
CA ASP A 126 -3.54 19.83 7.40
C ASP A 126 -3.10 18.36 7.19
N LEU A 127 -3.54 17.46 8.06
CA LEU A 127 -3.31 16.01 7.93
C LEU A 127 -4.01 15.43 6.69
N GLN A 128 -5.22 15.92 6.40
CA GLN A 128 -5.99 15.48 5.25
C GLN A 128 -5.29 15.82 3.95
N GLU A 129 -4.86 17.06 3.81
CA GLU A 129 -4.16 17.52 2.62
C GLU A 129 -2.82 16.81 2.45
N ALA A 130 -2.04 16.71 3.52
CA ALA A 130 -0.77 16.02 3.51
C ALA A 130 -0.90 14.52 3.17
N CYS A 131 -1.93 13.86 3.70
CA CYS A 131 -2.22 12.45 3.39
C CYS A 131 -2.54 12.26 1.91
N ALA A 132 -3.36 13.15 1.34
CA ALA A 132 -3.72 13.11 -0.07
C ALA A 132 -2.50 13.36 -0.98
N GLN A 133 -1.64 14.31 -0.64
CA GLN A 133 -0.41 14.61 -1.38
C GLN A 133 0.60 13.46 -1.30
N LEU A 134 0.78 12.87 -0.11
CA LEU A 134 1.65 11.71 0.08
C LEU A 134 1.17 10.48 -0.69
N LEU A 135 -0.13 10.23 -0.71
CA LEU A 135 -0.71 9.14 -1.51
C LEU A 135 -0.45 9.37 -3.01
N ASP A 136 -0.65 10.59 -3.51
CA ASP A 136 -0.40 10.91 -4.91
C ASP A 136 1.07 10.70 -5.29
N ARG A 137 2.00 11.06 -4.41
CA ARG A 137 3.43 10.81 -4.57
C ARG A 137 3.75 9.32 -4.58
N ALA A 138 3.24 8.57 -3.61
CA ALA A 138 3.45 7.13 -3.52
C ALA A 138 2.86 6.38 -4.74
N LEU A 139 1.70 6.80 -5.25
CA LEU A 139 1.10 6.25 -6.47
C LEU A 139 1.94 6.56 -7.70
N GLY A 140 2.54 7.75 -7.78
CA GLY A 140 3.51 8.10 -8.82
C GLY A 140 4.72 7.17 -8.81
N ASP A 141 5.34 6.97 -7.66
CA ASP A 141 6.51 6.10 -7.46
C ASP A 141 6.18 4.63 -7.75
N LEU A 142 5.01 4.15 -7.32
CA LEU A 142 4.52 2.81 -7.63
C LEU A 142 4.37 2.61 -9.15
N THR A 143 3.75 3.57 -9.83
CA THR A 143 3.55 3.53 -11.29
C THR A 143 4.87 3.52 -12.03
N ALA A 144 5.82 4.37 -11.63
CA ALA A 144 7.16 4.42 -12.21
C ALA A 144 7.93 3.10 -11.99
N THR A 145 7.82 2.50 -10.82
CA THR A 145 8.45 1.21 -10.51
C THR A 145 7.86 0.09 -11.37
N ARG A 146 6.53 0.03 -11.50
CA ARG A 146 5.82 -0.93 -12.35
C ARG A 146 6.17 -0.75 -13.84
N ALA A 147 6.36 0.48 -14.31
CA ALA A 147 6.77 0.77 -15.66
C ALA A 147 8.18 0.25 -15.97
N ARG A 148 9.14 0.51 -15.05
CA ARG A 148 10.53 0.02 -15.19
C ARG A 148 10.61 -1.51 -15.20
N GLU A 149 9.87 -2.17 -14.32
CA GLU A 149 9.80 -3.62 -14.28
C GLU A 149 9.12 -4.20 -15.52
N GLY A 150 8.03 -3.57 -15.98
CA GLY A 150 7.32 -3.96 -17.20
C GLY A 150 8.19 -3.86 -18.45
N GLU A 151 9.04 -2.84 -18.55
CA GLU A 151 9.96 -2.71 -19.69
C GLU A 151 11.04 -3.80 -19.68
N LYS A 152 11.58 -4.17 -18.50
CA LYS A 152 12.51 -5.29 -18.36
C LYS A 152 11.86 -6.61 -18.80
N LEU A 153 10.63 -6.87 -18.36
CA LEU A 153 9.88 -8.08 -18.74
C LEU A 153 9.60 -8.11 -20.24
N LYS A 154 9.23 -6.98 -20.83
CA LYS A 154 9.03 -6.85 -22.28
C LYS A 154 10.29 -7.22 -23.04
N ASN A 155 11.43 -6.67 -22.67
CA ASN A 155 12.70 -6.92 -23.36
C ASN A 155 13.09 -8.40 -23.26
N LEU A 156 12.93 -9.02 -22.07
CA LEU A 156 13.16 -10.45 -21.88
C LEU A 156 12.26 -11.31 -22.79
N LEU A 157 10.96 -10.98 -22.86
CA LEU A 157 10.02 -11.70 -23.71
C LEU A 157 10.37 -11.57 -25.20
N LEU A 158 10.72 -10.37 -25.66
CA LEU A 158 11.14 -10.14 -27.04
C LEU A 158 12.41 -10.92 -27.39
N GLU A 159 13.39 -10.96 -26.49
CA GLU A 159 14.59 -11.78 -26.65
C GLU A 159 14.24 -13.26 -26.82
N ARG A 160 13.33 -13.79 -25.99
CA ARG A 160 12.88 -15.19 -26.09
C ARG A 160 12.13 -15.47 -27.39
N VAL A 161 11.27 -14.54 -27.83
CA VAL A 161 10.56 -14.67 -29.11
C VAL A 161 11.56 -14.68 -30.27
N SER A 162 12.54 -13.78 -30.29
CA SER A 162 13.56 -13.75 -31.34
C SER A 162 14.40 -15.02 -31.35
N ALA A 163 14.73 -15.58 -30.19
CA ALA A 163 15.44 -16.86 -30.11
C ALA A 163 14.60 -18.02 -30.68
N MET A 164 13.29 -18.06 -30.39
CA MET A 164 12.37 -19.04 -30.97
C MET A 164 12.25 -18.88 -32.50
N GLU A 165 12.12 -17.66 -32.97
CA GLU A 165 12.08 -17.38 -34.41
C GLU A 165 13.36 -17.87 -35.14
N ALA A 166 14.53 -17.62 -34.51
CA ALA A 166 15.81 -18.12 -35.08
C ALA A 166 15.85 -19.65 -35.14
N LEU A 167 15.37 -20.35 -34.09
CA LEU A 167 15.28 -21.82 -34.13
C LEU A 167 14.32 -22.35 -35.17
N VAL A 168 13.13 -21.73 -35.30
CA VAL A 168 12.16 -22.06 -36.37
C VAL A 168 12.76 -21.82 -37.73
N GLY A 169 13.57 -20.75 -37.88
CA GLY A 169 14.26 -20.44 -39.12
C GLY A 169 15.29 -21.52 -39.57
N GLN A 170 15.84 -22.27 -38.61
CA GLN A 170 16.78 -23.36 -38.88
C GLN A 170 16.10 -24.66 -39.30
N LEU A 171 14.77 -24.79 -39.12
CA LEU A 171 14.06 -25.99 -39.52
C LEU A 171 14.09 -26.16 -41.04
N PRO A 172 14.34 -27.41 -41.53
CA PRO A 172 14.28 -27.70 -42.97
C PRO A 172 12.95 -27.25 -43.60
N ARG A 173 13.00 -26.81 -44.87
CA ARG A 173 11.79 -26.35 -45.59
C ARG A 173 10.67 -27.40 -45.59
N ALA A 174 11.00 -28.70 -45.60
CA ALA A 174 10.05 -29.78 -45.52
C ALA A 174 9.24 -29.78 -44.22
N CYS A 175 9.84 -29.37 -43.11
CA CYS A 175 9.14 -29.26 -41.80
C CYS A 175 8.32 -27.97 -41.69
N ARG A 176 8.70 -26.91 -42.39
CA ARG A 176 7.96 -25.64 -42.42
C ARG A 176 6.62 -25.73 -43.17
N ASN A 177 6.56 -26.58 -44.21
CA ASN A 177 5.33 -26.81 -44.97
C ASN A 177 4.37 -27.81 -44.33
N TRP A 178 4.74 -28.42 -43.20
CA TRP A 178 3.91 -29.42 -42.53
C TRP A 178 2.68 -28.82 -41.80
N TYR A 179 2.70 -27.52 -41.52
CA TYR A 179 1.53 -26.78 -41.06
C TYR A 179 1.01 -25.86 -42.16
N PRO A 180 0.14 -26.35 -43.05
CA PRO A 180 -0.63 -25.42 -43.83
C PRO A 180 -1.58 -24.72 -42.85
N VAL A 181 -1.47 -23.38 -42.75
CA VAL A 181 -2.49 -22.55 -42.12
C VAL A 181 -3.74 -22.63 -42.98
N THR A 182 -4.40 -23.76 -42.97
CA THR A 182 -5.75 -23.94 -43.47
C THR A 182 -6.69 -23.96 -42.28
N GLY A 183 -7.33 -22.83 -42.05
CA GLY A 183 -8.55 -22.83 -41.28
C GLY A 183 -9.53 -23.82 -41.92
N LYS A 184 -9.71 -24.94 -41.30
CA LYS A 184 -10.75 -25.97 -41.31
C LYS A 184 -10.13 -27.36 -41.37
N SER A 185 -10.27 -28.04 -40.28
CA SER A 185 -10.32 -29.47 -39.99
C SER A 185 -9.27 -29.97 -38.99
N SER A 186 -9.78 -30.73 -38.04
CA SER A 186 -9.20 -31.47 -36.91
C SER A 186 -7.70 -31.76 -36.99
N PRO A 187 -6.95 -31.45 -35.94
CA PRO A 187 -5.58 -31.92 -35.83
C PRO A 187 -5.58 -33.44 -35.58
N ARG A 188 -5.12 -34.21 -36.56
CA ARG A 188 -4.65 -35.55 -36.25
C ARG A 188 -3.39 -35.37 -35.41
N VAL A 189 -3.47 -35.68 -34.16
CA VAL A 189 -2.33 -35.75 -33.25
C VAL A 189 -1.38 -36.86 -33.78
N PHE A 190 -0.30 -36.43 -34.42
CA PHE A 190 0.76 -37.37 -34.78
C PHE A 190 1.66 -37.50 -33.56
N VAL A 191 1.46 -38.59 -32.82
CA VAL A 191 2.35 -39.00 -31.74
C VAL A 191 3.65 -39.52 -32.37
N MET A 192 4.73 -38.74 -32.32
CA MET A 192 6.05 -39.24 -32.64
C MET A 192 6.40 -40.32 -31.62
N PRO A 193 6.82 -41.54 -32.06
CA PRO A 193 7.37 -42.53 -31.16
C PRO A 193 8.74 -42.02 -30.67
N TRP A 194 8.81 -41.63 -29.41
CA TRP A 194 10.07 -41.41 -28.70
C TRP A 194 10.75 -42.76 -28.50
N SER A 195 11.66 -43.12 -29.40
CA SER A 195 12.61 -44.18 -29.12
C SER A 195 13.66 -43.66 -28.13
N VAL A 196 13.46 -43.92 -26.86
CA VAL A 196 14.49 -43.75 -25.85
C VAL A 196 15.54 -44.82 -26.10
N SER A 197 16.64 -44.46 -26.77
CA SER A 197 17.84 -45.28 -26.80
C SER A 197 18.51 -45.21 -25.43
N THR A 198 18.19 -46.16 -24.58
CA THR A 198 19.02 -46.47 -23.41
C THR A 198 20.26 -47.18 -23.88
N THR A 199 21.35 -46.45 -24.09
CA THR A 199 22.68 -47.10 -24.20
C THR A 199 23.28 -47.13 -22.82
N ASN A 200 23.29 -48.31 -22.23
CA ASN A 200 24.17 -48.68 -21.10
C ASN A 200 25.63 -48.64 -21.58
N ALA A 201 26.46 -47.92 -20.85
CA ALA A 201 27.86 -48.24 -20.56
C ALA A 201 28.29 -47.39 -19.34
#